data_dcd7622afe569983953557cb4e744f32
#
_entry.id   dcd7622afe569983953557cb4e744f32
#
_cell.length_a   1.000
_cell.length_b   1.000
_cell.length_c   1.000
_cell.angle_alpha   90.00
_cell.angle_beta   90.00
_cell.angle_gamma   90.00
#
_symmetry.space_group_name_H-M   'P 1'
#
loop_
_entity.id
_entity.type
_entity.pdbx_description
1 polymer ?
#
loop_
_entity_poly.entity_id
_entity_poly.type
_entity_poly.pdbx_seq_one_letter_code
_entity_poly.pdbx_strand_id
1 'polypeptide(L)'
;MTNVHSTSRTRAPASVVLIRLMVGGVFFVEGVLKFLYPGELGAGRFAKIGIPMPDVLGPFVGGVEIICGALLVLGLLTRLASIPLLINISVAILSTKIPVLLGHGFWTFTLAKLPRYGLLSMLHEARTDLSMWLGLIFLLIVGAGPWSADAKLGACK
;
A
#
# COMPACT_ATOMS: atom_id res chain seq x y z
N MET A 1 -7.25 -14.08 27.26
CA MET A 1 -8.06 -13.04 26.60
C MET A 1 -7.18 -11.82 26.45
N THR A 2 -6.49 -11.70 25.34
CA THR A 2 -5.57 -10.60 25.03
C THR A 2 -6.39 -9.34 24.74
N ASN A 3 -6.17 -8.30 25.53
CA ASN A 3 -6.84 -7.00 25.47
C ASN A 3 -6.63 -6.31 24.10
N VAL A 4 -7.57 -6.47 23.20
CA VAL A 4 -7.67 -5.70 21.92
C VAL A 4 -7.85 -4.19 22.21
N HIS A 5 -8.20 -3.82 23.44
CA HIS A 5 -8.43 -2.44 23.89
C HIS A 5 -7.18 -1.54 23.99
N SER A 6 -5.97 -2.12 24.02
CA SER A 6 -4.74 -1.32 24.12
C SER A 6 -4.32 -0.66 22.80
N THR A 7 -4.92 -1.09 21.68
CA THR A 7 -4.47 -0.73 20.33
C THR A 7 -5.05 0.61 19.82
N SER A 8 -6.06 1.17 20.48
CA SER A 8 -6.78 2.37 20.01
C SER A 8 -6.39 3.70 20.67
N ARG A 9 -5.67 3.68 21.81
CA ARG A 9 -5.21 4.91 22.47
C ARG A 9 -3.88 5.36 21.89
N THR A 10 -3.90 6.24 20.92
CA THR A 10 -2.70 6.88 20.40
C THR A 10 -2.58 8.33 20.95
N ARG A 11 -1.43 8.66 21.51
CA ARG A 11 -1.01 10.05 21.82
C ARG A 11 -0.56 10.79 20.57
N ALA A 12 -1.04 10.39 19.41
CA ALA A 12 -0.62 10.91 18.13
C ALA A 12 -1.18 12.32 17.88
N PRO A 13 -0.43 13.22 17.25
CA PRO A 13 -0.93 14.54 16.88
C PRO A 13 -2.05 14.44 15.84
N ALA A 14 -2.92 15.46 15.77
CA ALA A 14 -4.02 15.53 14.81
C ALA A 14 -3.53 15.48 13.35
N SER A 15 -2.32 15.94 13.08
CA SER A 15 -1.68 15.94 11.75
C SER A 15 -1.49 14.53 11.14
N VAL A 16 -1.64 13.45 11.90
CA VAL A 16 -1.66 12.07 11.38
C VAL A 16 -2.74 11.89 10.30
N VAL A 17 -3.83 12.65 10.35
CA VAL A 17 -4.87 12.64 9.33
C VAL A 17 -4.30 12.88 7.93
N LEU A 18 -3.30 13.75 7.78
CA LEU A 18 -2.68 14.05 6.47
C LEU A 18 -1.97 12.81 5.88
N ILE A 19 -1.25 12.08 6.71
CA ILE A 19 -0.60 10.83 6.26
C ILE A 19 -1.64 9.77 5.90
N ARG A 20 -2.73 9.66 6.68
CA ARG A 20 -3.83 8.74 6.36
C ARG A 20 -4.51 9.08 5.04
N LEU A 21 -4.79 10.36 4.78
CA LEU A 21 -5.40 10.82 3.54
C LEU A 21 -4.46 10.58 2.35
N MET A 22 -3.17 10.86 2.50
CA MET A 22 -2.17 10.61 1.47
C MET A 22 -2.07 9.12 1.14
N VAL A 23 -1.79 8.30 2.14
CA VAL A 23 -1.58 6.85 1.95
C VAL A 23 -2.87 6.16 1.55
N GLY A 24 -3.95 6.37 2.31
CA GLY A 24 -5.25 5.74 2.06
C GLY A 24 -5.86 6.18 0.74
N GLY A 25 -5.75 7.46 0.39
CA GLY A 25 -6.26 8.01 -0.87
C GLY A 25 -5.55 7.42 -2.09
N VAL A 26 -4.23 7.33 -2.06
CA VAL A 26 -3.46 6.72 -3.16
C VAL A 26 -3.84 5.26 -3.34
N PHE A 27 -3.85 4.44 -2.28
CA PHE A 27 -4.24 3.03 -2.41
C PHE A 27 -5.69 2.86 -2.87
N PHE A 28 -6.60 3.67 -2.37
CA PHE A 28 -8.00 3.62 -2.80
C PHE A 28 -8.13 3.87 -4.30
N VAL A 29 -7.48 4.92 -4.82
CA VAL A 29 -7.51 5.25 -6.25
C VAL A 29 -6.83 4.16 -7.07
N GLU A 30 -5.66 3.66 -6.66
CA GLU A 30 -4.95 2.58 -7.34
C GLU A 30 -5.81 1.30 -7.43
N GLY A 31 -6.52 0.96 -6.35
CA GLY A 31 -7.43 -0.16 -6.33
C GLY A 31 -8.60 0.02 -7.32
N VAL A 32 -9.23 1.20 -7.33
CA VAL A 32 -10.31 1.53 -8.28
C VAL A 32 -9.81 1.45 -9.73
N LEU A 33 -8.63 2.00 -10.01
CA LEU A 33 -8.03 1.98 -11.35
C LEU A 33 -7.74 0.57 -11.86
N LYS A 34 -7.42 -0.39 -10.97
CA LYS A 34 -7.23 -1.80 -11.35
C LYS A 34 -8.50 -2.45 -11.89
N PHE A 35 -9.67 -2.01 -11.43
CA PHE A 35 -10.96 -2.47 -11.95
C PHE A 35 -11.40 -1.71 -13.21
N LEU A 36 -11.11 -0.41 -13.29
CA LEU A 36 -11.47 0.39 -14.47
C LEU A 36 -10.58 0.08 -15.68
N TYR A 37 -9.30 -0.20 -15.45
CA TYR A 37 -8.29 -0.47 -16.48
C TYR A 37 -7.58 -1.81 -16.24
N PRO A 38 -8.30 -2.95 -16.28
CA PRO A 38 -7.74 -4.26 -15.91
C PRO A 38 -6.58 -4.69 -16.82
N GLY A 39 -6.61 -4.32 -18.09
CA GLY A 39 -5.54 -4.64 -19.05
C GLY A 39 -4.23 -3.88 -18.81
N GLU A 40 -4.29 -2.68 -18.25
CA GLU A 40 -3.12 -1.81 -18.07
C GLU A 40 -2.62 -1.79 -16.61
N LEU A 41 -3.52 -1.73 -15.65
CA LEU A 41 -3.21 -1.54 -14.23
C LEU A 41 -3.57 -2.73 -13.34
N GLY A 42 -4.49 -3.59 -13.80
CA GLY A 42 -4.92 -4.80 -13.10
C GLY A 42 -4.20 -6.07 -13.57
N ALA A 43 -4.99 -7.09 -13.94
CA ALA A 43 -4.49 -8.41 -14.35
C ALA A 43 -3.49 -8.34 -15.51
N GLY A 44 -3.71 -7.48 -16.50
CA GLY A 44 -2.80 -7.32 -17.62
C GLY A 44 -1.42 -6.80 -17.22
N ARG A 45 -1.34 -5.87 -16.24
CA ARG A 45 -0.08 -5.43 -15.66
C ARG A 45 0.62 -6.54 -14.89
N PHE A 46 -0.13 -7.32 -14.12
CA PHE A 46 0.39 -8.44 -13.34
C PHE A 46 1.00 -9.53 -14.24
N ALA A 47 0.32 -9.84 -15.36
CA ALA A 47 0.85 -10.73 -16.37
C ALA A 47 2.16 -10.21 -16.98
N LYS A 48 2.22 -8.92 -17.33
CA LYS A 48 3.42 -8.28 -17.88
C LYS A 48 4.61 -8.28 -16.91
N ILE A 49 4.36 -8.18 -15.61
CA ILE A 49 5.39 -8.19 -14.56
C ILE A 49 5.88 -9.63 -14.29
N GLY A 50 5.08 -10.65 -14.62
CA GLY A 50 5.37 -12.05 -14.34
C GLY A 50 4.82 -12.54 -12.99
N ILE A 51 3.79 -11.89 -12.46
CA ILE A 51 3.06 -12.33 -11.27
C ILE A 51 2.17 -13.52 -11.65
N PRO A 52 2.22 -14.65 -10.89
CA PRO A 52 1.39 -15.82 -11.18
C PRO A 52 -0.10 -15.52 -10.99
N MET A 53 -0.96 -16.25 -11.72
CA MET A 53 -2.43 -16.14 -11.66
C MET A 53 -2.93 -14.68 -11.71
N PRO A 54 -2.56 -13.89 -12.74
CA PRO A 54 -2.84 -12.46 -12.80
C PRO A 54 -4.34 -12.14 -12.75
N ASP A 55 -5.18 -12.99 -13.36
CA ASP A 55 -6.64 -12.81 -13.41
C ASP A 55 -7.32 -12.96 -12.03
N VAL A 56 -6.67 -13.63 -11.10
CA VAL A 56 -7.15 -13.80 -9.72
C VAL A 56 -6.52 -12.73 -8.81
N LEU A 57 -5.19 -12.58 -8.89
CA LEU A 57 -4.46 -11.66 -8.00
C LEU A 57 -4.70 -10.19 -8.33
N GLY A 58 -4.94 -9.84 -9.59
CA GLY A 58 -5.24 -8.47 -9.99
C GLY A 58 -6.49 -7.92 -9.28
N PRO A 59 -7.68 -8.52 -9.44
CA PRO A 59 -8.89 -8.12 -8.74
C PRO A 59 -8.80 -8.26 -7.22
N PHE A 60 -8.14 -9.31 -6.72
CA PHE A 60 -7.95 -9.50 -5.28
C PHE A 60 -7.17 -8.34 -4.65
N VAL A 61 -6.03 -7.99 -5.23
CA VAL A 61 -5.21 -6.86 -4.77
C VAL A 61 -5.97 -5.54 -4.89
N GLY A 62 -6.67 -5.31 -6.01
CA GLY A 62 -7.52 -4.14 -6.19
C GLY A 62 -8.59 -4.01 -5.09
N GLY A 63 -9.24 -5.11 -4.73
CA GLY A 63 -10.22 -5.14 -3.63
C GLY A 63 -9.60 -4.82 -2.27
N VAL A 64 -8.43 -5.40 -1.97
CA VAL A 64 -7.67 -5.09 -0.75
C VAL A 64 -7.29 -3.61 -0.68
N GLU A 65 -6.81 -3.03 -1.79
CA GLU A 65 -6.44 -1.61 -1.86
C GLU A 65 -7.64 -0.69 -1.65
N ILE A 66 -8.80 -0.98 -2.25
CA ILE A 66 -10.03 -0.18 -2.05
C ILE A 66 -10.46 -0.25 -0.59
N ILE A 67 -10.62 -1.45 -0.04
CA ILE A 67 -11.14 -1.64 1.31
C ILE A 67 -10.19 -1.03 2.34
N CYS A 68 -8.91 -1.42 2.31
CA CYS A 68 -7.94 -0.95 3.28
C CYS A 68 -7.61 0.53 3.10
N GLY A 69 -7.58 1.04 1.86
CA GLY A 69 -7.42 2.47 1.57
C GLY A 69 -8.55 3.30 2.15
N ALA A 70 -9.81 2.88 1.96
CA ALA A 70 -10.97 3.52 2.57
C ALA A 70 -10.91 3.49 4.11
N LEU A 71 -10.53 2.36 4.70
CA LEU A 71 -10.37 2.25 6.15
C LEU A 71 -9.31 3.21 6.69
N LEU A 72 -8.19 3.39 5.98
CA LEU A 72 -7.15 4.36 6.35
C LEU A 72 -7.66 5.80 6.27
N VAL A 73 -8.37 6.17 5.20
CA VAL A 73 -8.96 7.51 5.04
C VAL A 73 -9.91 7.81 6.20
N LEU A 74 -10.80 6.89 6.53
CA LEU A 74 -11.74 7.03 7.64
C LEU A 74 -11.06 6.97 9.01
N GLY A 75 -9.89 6.36 9.09
CA GLY A 75 -9.18 6.08 10.34
C GLY A 75 -9.86 5.01 11.17
N LEU A 76 -10.36 3.99 10.51
CA LEU A 76 -10.98 2.82 11.11
C LEU A 76 -10.06 1.62 10.95
N LEU A 77 -9.78 0.93 12.06
CA LEU A 77 -8.86 -0.22 12.09
C LEU A 77 -7.50 0.09 11.43
N THR A 78 -7.00 1.32 11.60
CA THR A 78 -5.86 1.85 10.84
C THR A 78 -4.64 0.93 10.87
N ARG A 79 -4.26 0.39 12.02
CA ARG A 79 -3.12 -0.53 12.12
C ARG A 79 -3.35 -1.84 11.39
N LEU A 80 -4.56 -2.40 11.50
CA LEU A 80 -4.93 -3.64 10.82
C LEU A 80 -4.95 -3.46 9.30
N ALA A 81 -5.54 -2.38 8.82
CA ALA A 81 -5.60 -2.05 7.40
C ALA A 81 -4.21 -1.75 6.79
N SER A 82 -3.27 -1.24 7.59
CA SER A 82 -1.90 -0.99 7.14
C SER A 82 -1.11 -2.26 6.82
N ILE A 83 -1.40 -3.39 7.47
CA ILE A 83 -0.65 -4.64 7.28
C ILE A 83 -0.77 -5.18 5.85
N PRO A 84 -1.99 -5.46 5.32
CA PRO A 84 -2.12 -5.98 3.95
C PRO A 84 -1.61 -5.01 2.90
N LEU A 85 -1.77 -3.69 3.10
CA LEU A 85 -1.21 -2.70 2.20
C LEU A 85 0.32 -2.66 2.23
N LEU A 86 0.93 -2.85 3.41
CA LEU A 86 2.38 -2.94 3.55
C LEU A 86 2.94 -4.18 2.84
N ILE A 87 2.27 -5.31 2.95
CA ILE A 87 2.62 -6.52 2.20
C ILE A 87 2.51 -6.24 0.70
N ASN A 88 1.39 -5.66 0.26
CA ASN A 88 1.15 -5.36 -1.14
C ASN A 88 2.24 -4.46 -1.74
N ILE A 89 2.56 -3.32 -1.11
CA ILE A 89 3.58 -2.41 -1.61
C ILE A 89 5.00 -3.03 -1.55
N SER A 90 5.27 -3.89 -0.56
CA SER A 90 6.54 -4.62 -0.50
C SER A 90 6.69 -5.59 -1.67
N VAL A 91 5.63 -6.32 -2.02
CA VAL A 91 5.62 -7.18 -3.22
C VAL A 91 5.78 -6.34 -4.49
N ALA A 92 5.13 -5.18 -4.59
CA ALA A 92 5.28 -4.28 -5.73
C ALA A 92 6.73 -3.78 -5.89
N ILE A 93 7.40 -3.40 -4.80
CA ILE A 93 8.80 -2.99 -4.81
C ILE A 93 9.69 -4.17 -5.25
N LEU A 94 9.51 -5.36 -4.68
CA LEU A 94 10.29 -6.54 -5.03
C LEU A 94 10.11 -6.94 -6.50
N SER A 95 8.88 -6.97 -6.98
CA SER A 95 8.57 -7.42 -8.34
C SER A 95 8.94 -6.44 -9.44
N THR A 96 8.97 -5.13 -9.15
CA THR A 96 9.19 -4.10 -10.19
C THR A 96 10.49 -3.32 -10.01
N LYS A 97 10.95 -3.07 -8.78
CA LYS A 97 12.12 -2.20 -8.53
C LYS A 97 13.43 -2.98 -8.39
N ILE A 98 13.38 -4.22 -7.88
CA ILE A 98 14.58 -5.06 -7.84
C ILE A 98 15.10 -5.40 -9.24
N PRO A 99 14.28 -5.77 -10.25
CA PRO A 99 14.76 -5.90 -11.62
C PRO A 99 15.45 -4.64 -12.17
N VAL A 100 14.92 -3.44 -11.86
CA VAL A 100 15.54 -2.18 -12.27
C VAL A 100 16.90 -1.95 -11.60
N LEU A 101 17.04 -2.31 -10.32
CA LEU A 101 18.30 -2.24 -9.60
C LEU A 101 19.36 -3.15 -10.25
N LEU A 102 18.98 -4.37 -10.58
CA LEU A 102 19.88 -5.39 -11.15
C LEU A 102 20.15 -5.19 -12.65
N GLY A 103 19.30 -4.46 -13.36
CA GLY A 103 19.40 -4.30 -14.81
C GLY A 103 18.99 -5.53 -15.63
N HIS A 104 18.39 -6.54 -14.98
CA HIS A 104 17.86 -7.76 -15.61
C HIS A 104 16.66 -8.30 -14.84
N GLY A 105 15.90 -9.20 -15.45
CA GLY A 105 14.79 -9.87 -14.77
C GLY A 105 15.27 -10.65 -13.55
N PHE A 106 14.45 -10.66 -12.51
CA PHE A 106 14.74 -11.33 -11.24
C PHE A 106 13.66 -12.36 -10.95
N TRP A 107 14.05 -13.63 -10.78
CA TRP A 107 13.16 -14.77 -10.62
C TRP A 107 12.16 -14.87 -11.80
N THR A 108 10.85 -14.74 -11.56
CA THR A 108 9.79 -14.71 -12.58
C THR A 108 9.47 -13.30 -13.07
N PHE A 109 10.02 -12.26 -12.40
CA PHE A 109 9.71 -10.87 -12.67
C PHE A 109 10.48 -10.30 -13.84
N THR A 110 9.76 -9.61 -14.73
CA THR A 110 10.32 -9.02 -15.93
C THR A 110 10.92 -7.65 -15.66
N LEU A 111 11.95 -7.30 -16.45
CA LEU A 111 12.56 -5.97 -16.41
C LEU A 111 11.71 -4.96 -17.19
N ALA A 112 11.33 -3.84 -16.57
CA ALA A 112 10.75 -2.71 -17.27
C ALA A 112 11.78 -2.06 -18.19
N LYS A 113 11.35 -1.64 -19.40
CA LYS A 113 12.22 -0.91 -20.32
C LYS A 113 12.42 0.52 -19.81
N LEU A 114 13.64 0.82 -19.38
CA LEU A 114 14.06 2.15 -18.93
C LEU A 114 15.32 2.59 -19.64
N PRO A 115 15.57 3.91 -19.75
CA PRO A 115 16.79 4.44 -20.38
C PRO A 115 18.07 4.08 -19.63
N ARG A 116 17.97 3.85 -18.33
CA ARG A 116 19.10 3.53 -17.42
C ARG A 116 18.64 2.58 -16.33
N TYR A 117 19.58 1.77 -15.82
CA TYR A 117 19.37 0.82 -14.73
C TYR A 117 20.35 1.09 -13.61
N GLY A 118 20.14 0.46 -12.45
CA GLY A 118 20.98 0.59 -11.27
C GLY A 118 20.30 1.36 -10.14
N LEU A 119 21.06 1.62 -9.07
CA LEU A 119 20.52 2.17 -7.81
C LEU A 119 19.75 3.50 -7.99
N LEU A 120 20.32 4.45 -8.73
CA LEU A 120 19.67 5.76 -8.91
C LEU A 120 18.38 5.67 -9.71
N SER A 121 18.34 4.85 -10.76
CA SER A 121 17.12 4.59 -11.53
C SER A 121 16.08 3.88 -10.68
N MET A 122 16.48 2.89 -9.90
CA MET A 122 15.59 2.19 -8.98
C MET A 122 15.00 3.14 -7.94
N LEU A 123 15.79 3.99 -7.29
CA LEU A 123 15.30 4.97 -6.33
C LEU A 123 14.36 6.00 -6.96
N HIS A 124 14.67 6.46 -8.17
CA HIS A 124 13.79 7.36 -8.91
C HIS A 124 12.42 6.73 -9.22
N GLU A 125 12.42 5.49 -9.71
CA GLU A 125 11.19 4.74 -9.99
C GLU A 125 10.42 4.32 -8.72
N ALA A 126 11.12 4.12 -7.61
CA ALA A 126 10.55 3.69 -6.34
C ALA A 126 10.07 4.84 -5.44
N ARG A 127 10.24 6.10 -5.83
CA ARG A 127 9.96 7.27 -4.96
C ARG A 127 8.56 7.25 -4.33
N THR A 128 7.55 6.95 -5.12
CA THR A 128 6.16 6.85 -4.64
C THR A 128 5.98 5.61 -3.75
N ASP A 129 6.44 4.46 -4.24
CA ASP A 129 6.32 3.20 -3.50
C ASP A 129 7.02 3.28 -2.13
N LEU A 130 8.21 3.87 -2.05
CA LEU A 130 8.95 4.07 -0.79
C LEU A 130 8.23 5.05 0.14
N SER A 131 7.67 6.14 -0.40
CA SER A 131 6.89 7.09 0.40
C SER A 131 5.64 6.43 1.00
N MET A 132 4.94 5.62 0.21
CA MET A 132 3.77 4.86 0.66
C MET A 132 4.16 3.80 1.70
N TRP A 133 5.27 3.10 1.48
CA TRP A 133 5.80 2.09 2.39
C TRP A 133 6.15 2.69 3.76
N LEU A 134 6.88 3.81 3.78
CA LEU A 134 7.21 4.55 5.01
C LEU A 134 5.96 5.11 5.69
N GLY A 135 5.00 5.63 4.92
CA GLY A 135 3.73 6.12 5.42
C GLY A 135 2.92 5.01 6.12
N LEU A 136 2.90 3.79 5.56
CA LEU A 136 2.23 2.63 6.17
C LEU A 136 2.93 2.19 7.46
N ILE A 137 4.27 2.16 7.50
CA ILE A 137 5.03 1.87 8.72
C ILE A 137 4.72 2.92 9.80
N PHE A 138 4.71 4.20 9.42
CA PHE A 138 4.34 5.27 10.33
C PHE A 138 2.94 5.04 10.92
N LEU A 139 1.93 4.73 10.09
CA LEU A 139 0.56 4.47 10.54
C LEU A 139 0.46 3.21 11.40
N LEU A 140 1.26 2.19 11.13
CA LEU A 140 1.31 0.97 11.92
C LEU A 140 1.85 1.24 13.35
N ILE A 141 2.88 2.08 13.47
CA ILE A 141 3.50 2.45 14.74
C ILE A 141 2.62 3.44 15.51
N VAL A 142 2.28 4.55 14.87
CA VAL A 142 1.59 5.69 15.50
C VAL A 142 0.09 5.43 15.67
N GLY A 143 -0.55 4.77 14.71
CA GLY A 143 -1.99 4.50 14.69
C GLY A 143 -2.81 5.62 14.05
N ALA A 144 -4.11 5.63 14.33
CA ALA A 144 -5.10 6.46 13.63
C ALA A 144 -5.05 7.96 13.96
N GLY A 145 -4.57 8.34 15.14
CA GLY A 145 -4.64 9.71 15.64
C GLY A 145 -6.03 10.14 16.15
N PRO A 146 -6.15 11.34 16.75
CA PRO A 146 -7.38 11.78 17.40
C PRO A 146 -8.53 12.08 16.41
N TRP A 147 -8.22 12.49 15.19
CA TRP A 147 -9.22 12.73 14.13
C TRP A 147 -9.50 11.48 13.31
N SER A 148 -10.02 10.44 13.99
CA SER A 148 -10.27 9.13 13.39
C SER A 148 -11.56 8.51 13.91
N ALA A 149 -12.13 7.57 13.14
CA ALA A 149 -13.25 6.78 13.58
C ALA A 149 -12.88 5.90 14.80
N ASP A 150 -11.66 5.36 14.83
CA ASP A 150 -11.14 4.60 15.97
C ASP A 150 -11.16 5.42 17.28
N ALA A 151 -10.79 6.72 17.21
CA ALA A 151 -10.82 7.59 18.38
C ALA A 151 -12.25 7.86 18.87
N LYS A 152 -13.20 8.08 17.97
CA LYS A 152 -14.61 8.29 18.31
C LYS A 152 -15.26 7.06 18.92
N LEU A 153 -15.01 5.88 18.35
CA LEU A 153 -15.52 4.61 18.86
C LEU A 153 -14.91 4.23 20.21
N GLY A 154 -13.63 4.58 20.45
CA GLY A 154 -12.98 4.38 21.74
C GLY A 154 -13.40 5.38 22.82
N ALA A 155 -13.93 6.55 22.45
CA ALA A 155 -14.42 7.56 23.39
C ALA A 155 -15.87 7.30 23.86
N CYS A 156 -16.62 6.47 23.15
CA CYS A 156 -18.00 6.08 23.50
C CYS A 156 -18.08 4.93 24.52
N LYS A 157 -16.96 4.50 25.12
CA LYS A 157 -16.88 3.50 26.17
C LYS A 157 -16.23 4.09 27.41
#